data_b815b7814313ac654445306efeb56d27
#
_entry.id   b815b7814313ac654445306efeb56d27
#
_cell.length_a   1.000
_cell.length_b   1.000
_cell.length_c   1.000
_cell.angle_alpha   90.00
_cell.angle_beta   90.00
_cell.angle_gamma   90.00
#
_symmetry.space_group_name_H-M   'P 1'
#
loop_
_entity.id
_entity.type
_entity.pdbx_description
1 polymer ?
#
loop_
_entity_poly.entity_id
_entity_poly.type
_entity_poly.pdbx_seq_one_letter_code
_entity_poly.pdbx_strand_id
1 'polypeptide(L)'
;AIESVNPATTGFLGGLGLPIMFSWIVGAFFAGGLAFVVGKVALGLRADYLAIATLLISEIVIAIIKHEDWLTRGVKNVIGLDRPVPYEVELQTKEWFINLVAKFNSGKLDLIASISDKQAALNQLVIEGSSVFVKLCYSGLFLMVVIALLIITQKALYSPWGRMMRAIRDNEEAANAMGKNVVKQHLLIFILGSAIVGIAGAMLVTQDGLFTPGSY
;
A
#
# COMPACT_ATOMS: atom_id res chain seq x y z
N ALA A 1 -23.64 -14.89 -8.22
CA ALA A 1 -23.09 -14.11 -9.33
C ALA A 1 -22.18 -13.03 -8.74
N ILE A 2 -20.87 -13.17 -8.98
CA ILE A 2 -19.90 -12.14 -8.58
C ILE A 2 -20.04 -11.05 -9.65
N GLU A 3 -20.71 -9.97 -9.29
CA GLU A 3 -20.81 -8.81 -10.17
C GLU A 3 -19.42 -8.17 -10.26
N SER A 4 -18.74 -8.39 -11.38
CA SER A 4 -17.50 -7.67 -11.70
C SER A 4 -17.89 -6.23 -12.04
N VAL A 5 -17.74 -5.35 -11.08
CA VAL A 5 -18.05 -3.93 -11.26
C VAL A 5 -16.75 -3.24 -11.64
N ASN A 6 -16.74 -2.63 -12.82
CA ASN A 6 -15.64 -1.74 -13.21
C ASN A 6 -15.69 -0.49 -12.31
N PRO A 7 -14.69 -0.25 -11.44
CA PRO A 7 -14.71 0.86 -10.48
C PRO A 7 -14.86 2.22 -11.16
N ALA A 8 -14.40 2.35 -12.40
CA ALA A 8 -14.46 3.59 -13.18
C ALA A 8 -15.87 3.96 -13.66
N THR A 9 -16.80 3.01 -13.71
CA THR A 9 -18.14 3.23 -14.30
C THR A 9 -19.27 3.38 -13.29
N THR A 10 -19.01 3.15 -11.99
CA THR A 10 -20.08 3.01 -10.99
C THR A 10 -20.39 4.24 -10.13
N GLY A 11 -19.91 5.43 -10.46
CA GLY A 11 -20.32 6.67 -9.76
C GLY A 11 -20.02 6.73 -8.25
N PHE A 12 -19.34 5.76 -7.69
CA PHE A 12 -18.85 5.77 -6.31
C PHE A 12 -17.53 6.55 -6.22
N LEU A 13 -17.23 7.13 -5.07
CA LEU A 13 -16.02 7.93 -4.79
C LEU A 13 -14.70 7.22 -5.14
N GLY A 14 -14.69 5.92 -5.38
CA GLY A 14 -13.51 5.14 -5.75
C GLY A 14 -13.13 5.15 -7.24
N GLY A 15 -13.95 5.74 -8.13
CA GLY A 15 -13.77 5.66 -9.58
C GLY A 15 -13.19 6.92 -10.22
N LEU A 16 -12.11 7.50 -9.69
CA LEU A 16 -11.48 8.68 -10.28
C LEU A 16 -10.67 8.41 -11.56
N GLY A 17 -10.53 7.15 -11.99
CA GLY A 17 -9.78 6.78 -13.21
C GLY A 17 -8.30 7.22 -13.18
N LEU A 18 -7.76 7.48 -12.00
CA LEU A 18 -6.36 7.92 -11.84
C LEU A 18 -5.40 6.75 -12.02
N PRO A 19 -4.20 7.00 -12.60
CA PRO A 19 -3.14 5.99 -12.60
C PRO A 19 -2.89 5.48 -11.18
N ILE A 20 -2.70 4.17 -11.02
CA ILE A 20 -2.64 3.47 -9.74
C ILE A 20 -1.60 4.07 -8.78
N MET A 21 -0.47 4.50 -9.29
CA MET A 21 0.56 5.14 -8.46
C MET A 21 0.06 6.43 -7.78
N PHE A 22 -0.84 7.18 -8.42
CA PHE A 22 -1.47 8.34 -7.80
C PHE A 22 -2.47 7.95 -6.72
N SER A 23 -3.11 6.77 -6.81
CA SER A 23 -4.02 6.29 -5.78
C SER A 23 -3.31 6.06 -4.43
N TRP A 24 -2.02 5.71 -4.43
CA TRP A 24 -1.22 5.60 -3.21
C TRP A 24 -1.04 6.93 -2.48
N ILE A 25 -0.85 8.02 -3.26
CA ILE A 25 -0.76 9.38 -2.71
C ILE A 25 -2.11 9.81 -2.15
N VAL A 26 -3.19 9.49 -2.87
CA VAL A 26 -4.57 9.76 -2.40
C VAL A 26 -4.85 8.97 -1.12
N GLY A 27 -4.47 7.70 -1.04
CA GLY A 27 -4.57 6.89 0.17
C GLY A 27 -3.81 7.49 1.36
N ALA A 28 -2.59 7.99 1.11
CA ALA A 28 -1.81 8.71 2.12
C ALA A 28 -2.51 9.96 2.62
N PHE A 29 -3.13 10.73 1.72
CA PHE A 29 -3.85 11.94 2.06
C PHE A 29 -5.10 11.66 2.92
N PHE A 30 -5.89 10.66 2.55
CA PHE A 30 -7.06 10.26 3.33
C PHE A 30 -6.66 9.71 4.70
N ALA A 31 -5.65 8.85 4.78
CA ALA A 31 -5.14 8.33 6.05
C ALA A 31 -4.58 9.45 6.93
N GLY A 32 -3.82 10.38 6.37
CA GLY A 32 -3.31 11.56 7.07
C GLY A 32 -4.42 12.49 7.53
N GLY A 33 -5.46 12.70 6.71
CA GLY A 33 -6.65 13.49 7.06
C GLY A 33 -7.44 12.88 8.23
N LEU A 34 -7.67 11.57 8.19
CA LEU A 34 -8.29 10.85 9.30
C LEU A 34 -7.44 10.95 10.56
N ALA A 35 -6.13 10.76 10.45
CA ALA A 35 -5.21 10.90 11.56
C ALA A 35 -5.19 12.32 12.15
N PHE A 36 -5.36 13.36 11.32
CA PHE A 36 -5.51 14.72 11.83
C PHE A 36 -6.74 14.86 12.72
N VAL A 37 -7.88 14.34 12.29
CA VAL A 37 -9.13 14.41 13.07
C VAL A 37 -8.99 13.62 14.37
N VAL A 38 -8.54 12.37 14.28
CA VAL A 38 -8.33 11.49 15.44
C VAL A 38 -7.30 12.06 16.39
N GLY A 39 -6.16 12.50 15.87
CA GLY A 39 -5.07 13.05 16.67
C GLY A 39 -5.45 14.35 17.39
N LYS A 40 -6.25 15.21 16.76
CA LYS A 40 -6.73 16.44 17.40
C LYS A 40 -7.63 16.15 18.61
N VAL A 41 -8.40 15.08 18.59
CA VAL A 41 -9.25 14.64 19.69
C VAL A 41 -8.47 13.88 20.74
N ALA A 42 -7.61 12.94 20.30
CA ALA A 42 -6.96 11.97 21.18
C ALA A 42 -5.67 12.47 21.83
N LEU A 43 -4.82 13.25 21.12
CA LEU A 43 -3.50 13.67 21.63
C LEU A 43 -3.53 14.65 22.82
N GLY A 44 -4.70 15.14 23.19
CA GLY A 44 -4.90 15.93 24.44
C GLY A 44 -5.13 15.07 25.68
N LEU A 45 -5.30 13.75 25.51
CA LEU A 45 -5.58 12.82 26.60
C LEU A 45 -4.28 12.30 27.25
N ARG A 46 -4.37 11.87 28.52
CA ARG A 46 -3.26 11.15 29.18
C ARG A 46 -2.99 9.82 28.45
N ALA A 47 -1.75 9.33 28.52
CA ALA A 47 -1.28 8.17 27.77
C ALA A 47 -2.20 6.93 27.87
N ASP A 48 -2.71 6.62 29.08
CA ASP A 48 -3.61 5.47 29.30
C ASP A 48 -4.95 5.64 28.57
N TYR A 49 -5.53 6.84 28.60
CA TYR A 49 -6.78 7.15 27.92
C TYR A 49 -6.58 7.29 26.40
N LEU A 50 -5.40 7.72 25.95
CA LEU A 50 -5.05 7.81 24.54
C LEU A 50 -5.15 6.44 23.86
N ALA A 51 -4.59 5.39 24.46
CA ALA A 51 -4.61 4.05 23.92
C ALA A 51 -6.05 3.52 23.76
N ILE A 52 -6.87 3.68 24.79
CA ILE A 52 -8.28 3.23 24.76
C ILE A 52 -9.08 4.07 23.74
N ALA A 53 -8.90 5.37 23.71
CA ALA A 53 -9.61 6.27 22.79
C ALA A 53 -9.27 5.96 21.33
N THR A 54 -8.00 5.71 21.00
CA THR A 54 -7.59 5.38 19.64
C THR A 54 -8.16 4.04 19.18
N LEU A 55 -8.23 3.02 20.06
CA LEU A 55 -8.88 1.75 19.76
C LEU A 55 -10.39 1.93 19.50
N LEU A 56 -11.09 2.65 20.36
CA LEU A 56 -12.52 2.91 20.18
C LEU A 56 -12.80 3.70 18.90
N ILE A 57 -12.00 4.72 18.60
CA ILE A 57 -12.16 5.50 17.37
C ILE A 57 -11.89 4.63 16.14
N SER A 58 -10.89 3.73 16.18
CA SER A 58 -10.62 2.83 15.05
C SER A 58 -11.79 1.88 14.79
N GLU A 59 -12.41 1.33 15.82
CA GLU A 59 -13.61 0.49 15.70
C GLU A 59 -14.80 1.26 15.12
N ILE A 60 -15.01 2.51 15.56
CA ILE A 60 -16.05 3.37 15.01
C ILE A 60 -15.83 3.65 13.51
N VAL A 61 -14.58 3.96 13.12
CA VAL A 61 -14.23 4.20 11.71
C VAL A 61 -14.45 2.94 10.88
N ILE A 62 -14.02 1.76 11.36
CA ILE A 62 -14.25 0.48 10.69
C ILE A 62 -15.76 0.21 10.56
N ALA A 63 -16.54 0.46 11.61
CA ALA A 63 -17.98 0.30 11.57
C ALA A 63 -18.64 1.22 10.54
N ILE A 64 -18.24 2.49 10.45
CA ILE A 64 -18.72 3.42 9.44
C ILE A 64 -18.38 2.91 8.03
N ILE A 65 -17.12 2.51 7.79
CA ILE A 65 -16.68 2.00 6.50
C ILE A 65 -17.46 0.75 6.08
N LYS A 66 -17.79 -0.14 7.02
CA LYS A 66 -18.53 -1.38 6.73
C LYS A 66 -20.04 -1.16 6.52
N HIS A 67 -20.63 -0.15 7.11
CA HIS A 67 -22.09 0.04 7.09
C HIS A 67 -22.57 1.12 6.11
N GLU A 68 -21.70 2.05 5.71
CA GLU A 68 -22.05 3.15 4.80
C GLU A 68 -21.83 2.78 3.33
N ASP A 69 -22.83 2.15 2.72
CA ASP A 69 -22.78 1.68 1.32
C ASP A 69 -22.51 2.80 0.30
N TRP A 70 -23.00 4.03 0.58
CA TRP A 70 -22.81 5.18 -0.30
C TRP A 70 -21.37 5.70 -0.34
N LEU A 71 -20.59 5.47 0.74
CA LEU A 71 -19.22 5.96 0.89
C LEU A 71 -18.20 4.92 0.39
N THR A 72 -18.35 3.67 0.80
CA THR A 72 -17.33 2.62 0.64
C THR A 72 -17.85 1.34 0.01
N ARG A 73 -19.12 1.27 -0.43
CA ARG A 73 -19.84 0.06 -0.86
C ARG A 73 -20.07 -0.96 0.28
N GLY A 74 -19.84 -0.58 1.53
CA GLY A 74 -20.08 -1.42 2.70
C GLY A 74 -19.24 -2.70 2.71
N VAL A 75 -19.89 -3.84 2.94
CA VAL A 75 -19.23 -5.16 3.00
C VAL A 75 -18.99 -5.81 1.63
N LYS A 76 -19.29 -5.15 0.52
CA LYS A 76 -19.12 -5.71 -0.83
C LYS A 76 -17.66 -5.69 -1.24
N ASN A 77 -17.18 -6.80 -1.79
CA ASN A 77 -15.82 -6.90 -2.31
C ASN A 77 -15.67 -6.04 -3.57
N VAL A 78 -14.54 -5.35 -3.68
CA VAL A 78 -14.13 -4.65 -4.91
C VAL A 78 -13.10 -5.51 -5.61
N ILE A 79 -13.45 -6.00 -6.82
CA ILE A 79 -12.61 -6.89 -7.62
C ILE A 79 -12.26 -6.17 -8.93
N GLY A 80 -11.11 -6.52 -9.52
CA GLY A 80 -10.71 -5.99 -10.82
C GLY A 80 -10.04 -4.62 -10.72
N LEU A 81 -9.33 -4.36 -9.63
CA LEU A 81 -8.45 -3.20 -9.53
C LEU A 81 -7.29 -3.39 -10.51
N ASP A 82 -7.03 -2.35 -11.31
CA ASP A 82 -5.89 -2.36 -12.22
C ASP A 82 -4.59 -2.57 -11.44
N ARG A 83 -3.62 -3.23 -12.07
CA ARG A 83 -2.31 -3.50 -11.47
C ARG A 83 -1.24 -2.61 -12.10
N PRO A 84 -0.26 -2.09 -11.34
CA PRO A 84 0.85 -1.33 -11.89
C PRO A 84 1.85 -2.20 -12.66
N VAL A 85 1.71 -3.52 -12.56
CA VAL A 85 2.57 -4.53 -13.17
C VAL A 85 1.75 -5.32 -14.19
N PRO A 86 2.34 -5.71 -15.34
CA PRO A 86 1.65 -6.52 -16.36
C PRO A 86 1.08 -7.81 -15.78
N TYR A 87 -0.06 -8.23 -16.31
CA TYR A 87 -0.66 -9.50 -15.91
C TYR A 87 0.18 -10.69 -16.40
N GLU A 88 0.22 -11.75 -15.60
CA GLU A 88 0.92 -12.99 -15.93
C GLU A 88 0.49 -13.55 -17.29
N VAL A 89 -0.81 -13.48 -17.59
CA VAL A 89 -1.40 -13.96 -18.85
C VAL A 89 -0.88 -13.16 -20.06
N GLU A 90 -0.70 -11.85 -19.92
CA GLU A 90 -0.13 -11.01 -20.98
C GLU A 90 1.33 -11.34 -21.27
N LEU A 91 2.10 -11.64 -20.23
CA LEU A 91 3.51 -12.03 -20.37
C LEU A 91 3.64 -13.38 -21.08
N GLN A 92 2.73 -14.32 -20.82
CA GLN A 92 2.72 -15.65 -21.45
C GLN A 92 2.45 -15.59 -22.96
N THR A 93 1.85 -14.51 -23.46
CA THR A 93 1.57 -14.31 -24.89
C THR A 93 2.67 -13.50 -25.62
N LYS A 94 3.56 -12.86 -24.87
CA LYS A 94 4.61 -12.00 -25.46
C LYS A 94 5.84 -12.82 -25.88
N GLU A 95 6.16 -12.77 -27.17
CA GLU A 95 7.31 -13.49 -27.75
C GLU A 95 8.63 -13.19 -27.07
N TRP A 96 8.89 -11.93 -26.72
CA TRP A 96 10.14 -11.55 -26.02
C TRP A 96 10.31 -12.26 -24.68
N PHE A 97 9.20 -12.47 -23.96
CA PHE A 97 9.22 -13.13 -22.66
C PHE A 97 9.41 -14.64 -22.81
N ILE A 98 8.72 -15.26 -23.79
CA ILE A 98 8.88 -16.68 -24.12
C ILE A 98 10.34 -16.97 -24.52
N ASN A 99 10.91 -16.14 -25.37
CA ASN A 99 12.32 -16.27 -25.80
C ASN A 99 13.29 -16.09 -24.64
N LEU A 100 13.00 -15.15 -23.71
CA LEU A 100 13.81 -14.96 -22.51
C LEU A 100 13.80 -16.22 -21.63
N VAL A 101 12.65 -16.79 -21.35
CA VAL A 101 12.48 -18.01 -20.56
C VAL A 101 13.15 -19.19 -21.23
N ALA A 102 12.98 -19.36 -22.56
CA ALA A 102 13.64 -20.40 -23.34
C ALA A 102 15.16 -20.28 -23.27
N LYS A 103 15.70 -19.07 -23.38
CA LYS A 103 17.14 -18.82 -23.30
C LYS A 103 17.71 -19.16 -21.91
N PHE A 104 17.02 -18.76 -20.83
CA PHE A 104 17.45 -19.09 -19.46
C PHE A 104 17.35 -20.57 -19.12
N ASN A 105 16.46 -21.30 -19.77
CA ASN A 105 16.23 -22.73 -19.53
C ASN A 105 16.70 -23.62 -20.68
N SER A 106 17.54 -23.11 -21.59
CA SER A 106 18.02 -23.87 -22.76
C SER A 106 18.63 -25.22 -22.37
N GLY A 107 19.47 -25.26 -21.33
CA GLY A 107 20.07 -26.51 -20.87
C GLY A 107 19.09 -27.56 -20.36
N LYS A 108 17.94 -27.16 -19.80
CA LYS A 108 16.87 -28.10 -19.40
C LYS A 108 16.05 -28.57 -20.60
N LEU A 109 15.80 -27.68 -21.55
CA LEU A 109 15.03 -27.97 -22.76
C LEU A 109 15.79 -28.87 -23.73
N ASP A 110 17.11 -28.78 -23.77
CA ASP A 110 17.97 -29.61 -24.66
C ASP A 110 18.10 -31.06 -24.18
N LEU A 111 17.81 -31.33 -22.91
CA LEU A 111 17.77 -32.67 -22.35
C LEU A 111 16.50 -33.46 -22.74
N ILE A 112 15.49 -32.78 -23.29
CA ILE A 112 14.22 -33.41 -23.66
C ILE A 112 14.28 -33.84 -25.12
N ALA A 113 14.19 -35.16 -25.37
CA ALA A 113 14.30 -35.74 -26.69
C ALA A 113 13.07 -35.57 -27.57
N SER A 114 11.89 -35.45 -26.99
CA SER A 114 10.62 -35.35 -27.72
C SER A 114 10.21 -33.89 -27.94
N ILE A 115 9.82 -33.53 -29.16
CA ILE A 115 9.39 -32.15 -29.51
C ILE A 115 8.10 -31.78 -28.77
N SER A 116 7.15 -32.72 -28.62
CA SER A 116 5.89 -32.49 -27.89
C SER A 116 6.14 -32.21 -26.40
N ASP A 117 7.05 -32.96 -25.77
CA ASP A 117 7.37 -32.80 -24.36
C ASP A 117 8.19 -31.52 -24.11
N LYS A 118 9.03 -31.15 -25.10
CA LYS A 118 9.78 -29.88 -25.08
C LYS A 118 8.83 -28.66 -25.10
N GLN A 119 7.76 -28.72 -25.88
CA GLN A 119 6.78 -27.64 -25.98
C GLN A 119 5.91 -27.56 -24.72
N ALA A 120 5.51 -28.70 -24.17
CA ALA A 120 4.79 -28.76 -22.89
C ALA A 120 5.65 -28.22 -21.73
N ALA A 121 6.91 -28.62 -21.66
CA ALA A 121 7.87 -28.14 -20.68
C ALA A 121 8.11 -26.63 -20.80
N LEU A 122 8.24 -26.10 -22.03
CA LEU A 122 8.42 -24.67 -22.26
C LEU A 122 7.18 -23.89 -21.78
N ASN A 123 5.97 -24.35 -22.09
CA ASN A 123 4.74 -23.69 -21.62
C ASN A 123 4.67 -23.66 -20.09
N GLN A 124 5.03 -24.74 -19.42
CA GLN A 124 5.08 -24.78 -17.96
C GLN A 124 6.11 -23.82 -17.40
N LEU A 125 7.31 -23.77 -17.97
CA LEU A 125 8.37 -22.83 -17.57
C LEU A 125 7.97 -21.37 -17.81
N VAL A 126 7.21 -21.08 -18.87
CA VAL A 126 6.67 -19.74 -19.15
C VAL A 126 5.64 -19.34 -18.11
N ILE A 127 4.75 -20.25 -17.68
CA ILE A 127 3.76 -20.01 -16.62
C ILE A 127 4.46 -19.72 -15.28
N GLU A 128 5.40 -20.59 -14.89
CA GLU A 128 6.17 -20.40 -13.65
C GLU A 128 7.02 -19.10 -13.70
N GLY A 129 7.71 -18.90 -14.84
CA GLY A 129 8.52 -17.71 -15.07
C GLY A 129 7.72 -16.41 -15.03
N SER A 130 6.51 -16.38 -15.58
CA SER A 130 5.64 -15.20 -15.54
C SER A 130 5.25 -14.83 -14.10
N SER A 131 4.91 -15.82 -13.27
CA SER A 131 4.59 -15.61 -11.86
C SER A 131 5.79 -15.07 -11.07
N VAL A 132 6.99 -15.62 -11.31
CA VAL A 132 8.23 -15.15 -10.66
C VAL A 132 8.56 -13.72 -11.10
N PHE A 133 8.46 -13.44 -12.40
CA PHE A 133 8.74 -12.13 -12.96
C PHE A 133 7.82 -11.04 -12.38
N VAL A 134 6.53 -11.30 -12.31
CA VAL A 134 5.54 -10.37 -11.73
C VAL A 134 5.84 -10.12 -10.25
N LYS A 135 6.14 -11.16 -9.47
CA LYS A 135 6.53 -11.02 -8.06
C LYS A 135 7.81 -10.20 -7.90
N LEU A 136 8.80 -10.37 -8.77
CA LEU A 136 10.01 -9.56 -8.77
C LEU A 136 9.74 -8.10 -9.11
N CYS A 137 8.85 -7.82 -10.07
CA CYS A 137 8.43 -6.46 -10.40
C CYS A 137 7.75 -5.77 -9.21
N TYR A 138 6.83 -6.46 -8.52
CA TYR A 138 6.21 -5.92 -7.29
C TYR A 138 7.23 -5.71 -6.18
N SER A 139 8.12 -6.68 -5.96
CA SER A 139 9.18 -6.56 -4.95
C SER A 139 10.10 -5.38 -5.23
N GLY A 140 10.50 -5.19 -6.50
CA GLY A 140 11.32 -4.05 -6.91
C GLY A 140 10.62 -2.71 -6.72
N LEU A 141 9.33 -2.64 -7.06
CA LEU A 141 8.52 -1.44 -6.91
C LEU A 141 8.34 -1.10 -5.42
N PHE A 142 8.04 -2.08 -4.57
CA PHE A 142 7.90 -1.87 -3.13
C PHE A 142 9.23 -1.48 -2.49
N LEU A 143 10.32 -2.11 -2.90
CA LEU A 143 11.66 -1.75 -2.45
C LEU A 143 12.00 -0.29 -2.79
N MET A 144 11.65 0.16 -4.00
CA MET A 144 11.84 1.55 -4.42
C MET A 144 11.09 2.53 -3.51
N VAL A 145 9.83 2.24 -3.17
CA VAL A 145 9.04 3.06 -2.25
C VAL A 145 9.67 3.08 -0.85
N VAL A 146 10.08 1.92 -0.34
CA VAL A 146 10.76 1.82 0.97
C VAL A 146 12.05 2.64 0.98
N ILE A 147 12.89 2.54 -0.05
CA ILE A 147 14.13 3.34 -0.16
C ILE A 147 13.80 4.83 -0.20
N ALA A 148 12.79 5.25 -0.97
CA ALA A 148 12.35 6.65 -1.01
C ALA A 148 11.90 7.15 0.37
N LEU A 149 11.10 6.37 1.09
CA LEU A 149 10.65 6.69 2.45
C LEU A 149 11.83 6.77 3.43
N LEU A 150 12.81 5.86 3.34
CA LEU A 150 14.01 5.90 4.17
C LEU A 150 14.82 7.17 3.92
N ILE A 151 15.01 7.56 2.66
CA ILE A 151 15.74 8.79 2.31
C ILE A 151 15.01 10.02 2.86
N ILE A 152 13.68 10.09 2.70
CA ILE A 152 12.86 11.20 3.22
C ILE A 152 12.97 11.26 4.74
N THR A 153 12.83 10.11 5.42
CA THR A 153 12.91 10.02 6.88
C THR A 153 14.29 10.41 7.39
N GLN A 154 15.36 9.97 6.75
CA GLN A 154 16.71 10.38 7.12
C GLN A 154 16.90 11.90 6.98
N LYS A 155 16.49 12.47 5.85
CA LYS A 155 16.56 13.93 5.66
C LYS A 155 15.75 14.69 6.71
N ALA A 156 14.56 14.19 7.05
CA ALA A 156 13.73 14.79 8.11
C ALA A 156 14.43 14.73 9.49
N LEU A 157 15.03 13.59 9.83
CA LEU A 157 15.72 13.40 11.11
C LEU A 157 16.98 14.28 11.25
N TYR A 158 17.71 14.53 10.16
CA TYR A 158 18.88 15.44 10.19
C TYR A 158 18.54 16.91 10.03
N SER A 159 17.27 17.25 9.77
CA SER A 159 16.78 18.62 9.67
C SER A 159 16.68 19.31 11.04
N PRO A 160 16.47 20.64 11.08
CA PRO A 160 16.15 21.35 12.32
C PRO A 160 14.92 20.79 13.03
N TRP A 161 13.94 20.32 12.27
CA TRP A 161 12.76 19.67 12.80
C TRP A 161 13.08 18.35 13.53
N GLY A 162 13.94 17.51 12.97
CA GLY A 162 14.37 16.27 13.62
C GLY A 162 15.17 16.50 14.90
N ARG A 163 15.96 17.59 14.97
CA ARG A 163 16.65 17.98 16.22
C ARG A 163 15.65 18.40 17.30
N MET A 164 14.64 19.17 16.92
CA MET A 164 13.56 19.56 17.82
C MET A 164 12.79 18.35 18.34
N MET A 165 12.50 17.37 17.49
CA MET A 165 11.80 16.14 17.87
C MET A 165 12.60 15.31 18.88
N ARG A 166 13.92 15.25 18.73
CA ARG A 166 14.80 14.59 19.72
C ARG A 166 14.77 15.32 21.06
N ALA A 167 14.82 16.64 21.06
CA ALA A 167 14.72 17.42 22.30
C ALA A 167 13.37 17.21 23.01
N ILE A 168 12.27 17.15 22.28
CA ILE A 168 10.94 16.84 22.84
C ILE A 168 10.91 15.43 23.46
N ARG A 169 11.47 14.43 22.76
CA ARG A 169 11.57 13.05 23.26
C ARG A 169 12.40 12.97 24.54
N ASP A 170 13.49 13.70 24.62
CA ASP A 170 14.41 13.65 25.75
C ASP A 170 13.83 14.36 26.99
N ASN A 171 13.15 15.50 26.81
CA ASN A 171 12.43 16.18 27.88
C ASN A 171 11.31 17.07 27.30
N GLU A 172 10.08 16.60 27.41
CA GLU A 172 8.90 17.28 26.91
C GLU A 172 8.60 18.59 27.65
N GLU A 173 8.76 18.58 29.00
CA GLU A 173 8.49 19.75 29.82
C GLU A 173 9.48 20.87 29.52
N ALA A 174 10.77 20.54 29.40
CA ALA A 174 11.80 21.52 29.06
C ALA A 174 11.57 22.08 27.64
N ALA A 175 11.22 21.27 26.68
CA ALA A 175 10.91 21.71 25.33
C ALA A 175 9.69 22.66 25.30
N ASN A 176 8.67 22.37 26.09
CA ASN A 176 7.48 23.22 26.24
C ASN A 176 7.83 24.57 26.93
N ALA A 177 8.67 24.57 27.99
CA ALA A 177 9.16 25.76 28.64
C ALA A 177 9.98 26.67 27.69
N MET A 178 10.68 26.07 26.71
CA MET A 178 11.38 26.78 25.64
C MET A 178 10.46 27.29 24.51
N GLY A 179 9.15 27.27 24.73
CA GLY A 179 8.15 27.79 23.80
C GLY A 179 7.83 26.85 22.60
N LYS A 180 8.18 25.58 22.66
CA LYS A 180 7.82 24.62 21.61
C LYS A 180 6.44 24.04 21.86
N ASN A 181 5.59 24.06 20.85
CA ASN A 181 4.25 23.45 20.95
C ASN A 181 4.37 21.93 20.75
N VAL A 182 4.54 21.20 21.83
CA VAL A 182 4.77 19.74 21.84
C VAL A 182 3.59 19.00 21.25
N VAL A 183 2.36 19.34 21.64
CA VAL A 183 1.12 18.69 21.14
C VAL A 183 1.01 18.80 19.62
N LYS A 184 1.34 19.98 19.06
CA LYS A 184 1.34 20.17 17.60
C LYS A 184 2.37 19.28 16.90
N GLN A 185 3.54 19.09 17.53
CA GLN A 185 4.59 18.24 16.95
C GLN A 185 4.21 16.76 17.01
N HIS A 186 3.61 16.30 18.10
CA HIS A 186 3.06 14.94 18.20
C HIS A 186 1.98 14.71 17.16
N LEU A 187 1.06 15.66 16.97
CA LEU A 187 0.03 15.59 15.93
C LEU A 187 0.66 15.46 14.53
N LEU A 188 1.69 16.23 14.25
CA LEU A 188 2.36 16.20 12.94
C LEU A 188 3.02 14.86 12.66
N ILE A 189 3.71 14.26 13.66
CA ILE A 189 4.27 12.92 13.54
C ILE A 189 3.18 11.88 13.33
N PHE A 190 2.09 11.97 14.09
CA PHE A 190 0.96 11.05 13.98
C PHE A 190 0.35 11.07 12.56
N ILE A 191 0.16 12.26 11.99
CA ILE A 191 -0.32 12.44 10.60
C ILE A 191 0.67 11.83 9.60
N LEU A 192 1.96 12.14 9.71
CA LEU A 192 2.98 11.63 8.80
C LEU A 192 3.10 10.11 8.87
N GLY A 193 3.10 9.54 10.08
CA GLY A 193 3.12 8.10 10.27
C GLY A 193 1.90 7.41 9.66
N SER A 194 0.71 7.96 9.90
CA SER A 194 -0.54 7.44 9.32
C SER A 194 -0.59 7.56 7.79
N ALA A 195 -0.03 8.63 7.22
CA ALA A 195 0.08 8.78 5.77
C ALA A 195 0.96 7.68 5.15
N ILE A 196 2.08 7.34 5.80
CA ILE A 196 2.95 6.23 5.36
C ILE A 196 2.21 4.89 5.43
N VAL A 197 1.46 4.64 6.51
CA VAL A 197 0.61 3.45 6.64
C VAL A 197 -0.46 3.42 5.55
N GLY A 198 -1.05 4.58 5.20
CA GLY A 198 -1.99 4.71 4.09
C GLY A 198 -1.40 4.32 2.73
N ILE A 199 -0.14 4.69 2.47
CA ILE A 199 0.59 4.22 1.27
C ILE A 199 0.73 2.70 1.29
N ALA A 200 1.18 2.13 2.40
CA ALA A 200 1.38 0.69 2.53
C ALA A 200 0.08 -0.10 2.32
N GLY A 201 -1.04 0.38 2.89
CA GLY A 201 -2.36 -0.21 2.68
C GLY A 201 -2.80 -0.15 1.22
N ALA A 202 -2.62 0.98 0.54
CA ALA A 202 -2.94 1.11 -0.89
C ALA A 202 -2.06 0.21 -1.76
N MET A 203 -0.77 0.05 -1.43
CA MET A 203 0.13 -0.89 -2.11
C MET A 203 -0.32 -2.34 -1.95
N LEU A 204 -0.74 -2.74 -0.75
CA LEU A 204 -1.24 -4.09 -0.47
C LEU A 204 -2.50 -4.40 -1.30
N VAL A 205 -3.48 -3.51 -1.30
CA VAL A 205 -4.72 -3.66 -2.08
C VAL A 205 -4.43 -3.75 -3.59
N THR A 206 -3.48 -2.97 -4.10
CA THR A 206 -3.09 -3.05 -5.52
C THR A 206 -2.35 -4.34 -5.89
N GLN A 207 -1.61 -4.92 -4.95
CA GLN A 207 -0.97 -6.23 -5.15
C GLN A 207 -2.00 -7.35 -5.23
N ASP A 208 -2.96 -7.36 -4.31
CA ASP A 208 -3.99 -8.40 -4.26
C ASP A 208 -5.01 -8.26 -5.38
N GLY A 209 -5.18 -7.05 -5.95
CA GLY A 209 -6.18 -6.73 -6.95
C GLY A 209 -7.62 -6.89 -6.44
N LEU A 210 -7.77 -7.03 -5.13
CA LEU A 210 -9.01 -7.29 -4.42
C LEU A 210 -9.01 -6.47 -3.12
N PHE A 211 -10.11 -5.78 -2.87
CA PHE A 211 -10.38 -5.19 -1.56
C PHE A 211 -11.57 -5.88 -0.91
N THR A 212 -11.35 -6.50 0.25
CA THR A 212 -12.38 -7.17 1.04
C THR A 212 -12.45 -6.54 2.42
N PRO A 213 -13.52 -5.80 2.76
CA PRO A 213 -13.62 -5.12 4.06
C PRO A 213 -13.59 -6.04 5.28
N GLY A 214 -13.79 -7.34 5.08
CA GLY A 214 -13.73 -8.36 6.14
C GLY A 214 -12.35 -8.97 6.39
N SER A 215 -11.36 -8.68 5.54
CA SER A 215 -10.02 -9.28 5.64
C SER A 215 -9.01 -8.42 6.39
N TYR A 216 -9.37 -7.17 6.71
CA TYR A 216 -8.52 -6.20 7.38
C TYR A 216 -9.13 -5.68 8.66
#